data_3942a54ca68de54a92e66eafa5474c21
#
_entry.id   3942a54ca68de54a92e66eafa5474c21
#
_cell.length_a   1.000
_cell.length_b   1.000
_cell.length_c   1.000
_cell.angle_alpha   90.00
_cell.angle_beta   90.00
_cell.angle_gamma   90.00
#
_symmetry.space_group_name_H-M   'P 1'
#
loop_
_entity.id
_entity.type
_entity.pdbx_description
1 polymer ?
#
loop_
_entity_poly.entity_id
_entity_poly.type
_entity_poly.pdbx_seq_one_letter_code
_entity_poly.pdbx_strand_id
1 'polypeptide(L)'
;MGQYYHTVFLEPDKKTPFTYAHAHKVGCGIKLMEHSYINNPLLNAVLNYMWKNRDSQDFQIVWAGDYADPEQETDYALYDMCKGLQEIPYETEYAPVRFIVNHDKMQYIDLWNCPDFTHMTAHPLALLTAEGNGRGGGDYLGTSMNLVGSWARDSLNVMDGNWDNEEKLRSDGYTELKPDFIEEYELIRTFQKTCDALTKSLNAGVSRMVDSEADRIREQVKELKAALPKKKYQRKK
;
A
#
# COMPACT_ATOMS: atom_id res chain seq x y z
N MET A 1 -1.49 8.34 17.28
CA MET A 1 -2.62 8.76 16.43
C MET A 1 -2.15 8.64 14.99
N GLY A 2 -2.98 8.08 14.10
CA GLY A 2 -2.61 7.98 12.69
C GLY A 2 -2.69 9.34 12.00
N GLN A 3 -1.86 9.55 11.01
CA GLN A 3 -1.83 10.73 10.16
C GLN A 3 -2.66 10.49 8.90
N TYR A 4 -3.41 11.50 8.46
CA TYR A 4 -4.23 11.46 7.25
C TYR A 4 -3.48 12.10 6.08
N TYR A 5 -3.74 11.61 4.85
CA TYR A 5 -3.02 12.05 3.67
C TYR A 5 -3.94 12.37 2.51
N HIS A 6 -3.55 13.39 1.73
CA HIS A 6 -4.03 13.65 0.38
C HIS A 6 -2.87 13.56 -0.61
N THR A 7 -3.14 13.07 -1.82
CA THR A 7 -2.17 13.20 -2.92
C THR A 7 -2.38 14.56 -3.55
N VAL A 8 -1.41 15.44 -3.43
CA VAL A 8 -1.48 16.83 -3.88
C VAL A 8 -0.56 17.03 -5.07
N PHE A 9 -1.06 17.66 -6.12
CA PHE A 9 -0.30 18.10 -7.28
C PHE A 9 -0.03 19.58 -7.17
N LEU A 10 1.24 19.96 -7.32
CA LEU A 10 1.71 21.34 -7.19
C LEU A 10 2.00 21.94 -8.55
N GLU A 11 1.87 23.27 -8.64
CA GLU A 11 2.40 24.05 -9.73
C GLU A 11 3.94 23.94 -9.81
N PRO A 12 4.58 24.34 -10.92
CA PRO A 12 6.03 24.29 -11.06
C PRO A 12 6.82 25.06 -10.00
N ASP A 13 6.16 25.92 -9.22
CA ASP A 13 6.74 26.61 -8.06
C ASP A 13 7.02 25.70 -6.87
N LYS A 14 6.54 24.44 -6.93
CA LYS A 14 6.68 23.39 -5.90
C LYS A 14 5.98 23.71 -4.56
N LYS A 15 5.07 24.67 -4.56
CA LYS A 15 4.37 25.17 -3.35
C LYS A 15 2.88 25.30 -3.52
N THR A 16 2.41 25.78 -4.65
CA THR A 16 1.01 26.09 -4.90
C THR A 16 0.25 24.83 -5.34
N PRO A 17 -0.70 24.31 -4.58
CA PRO A 17 -1.51 23.17 -5.00
C PRO A 17 -2.55 23.62 -6.04
N PHE A 18 -2.72 22.86 -7.13
CA PHE A 18 -3.73 23.14 -8.16
C PHE A 18 -4.80 22.06 -8.29
N THR A 19 -4.48 20.82 -7.91
CA THR A 19 -5.44 19.71 -7.86
C THR A 19 -4.97 18.65 -6.86
N TYR A 20 -5.84 17.73 -6.47
CA TYR A 20 -5.51 16.69 -5.52
C TYR A 20 -6.36 15.44 -5.72
N ALA A 21 -6.00 14.35 -5.05
CA ALA A 21 -6.79 13.14 -4.97
C ALA A 21 -7.12 12.80 -3.52
N HIS A 22 -8.39 12.39 -3.29
CA HIS A 22 -8.92 12.04 -1.98
C HIS A 22 -9.27 10.54 -1.91
N ALA A 23 -8.70 9.82 -0.96
CA ALA A 23 -8.85 8.37 -0.85
C ALA A 23 -10.30 7.90 -0.67
N HIS A 24 -11.14 8.65 0.02
CA HIS A 24 -12.56 8.30 0.21
C HIS A 24 -13.35 8.23 -1.11
N LYS A 25 -12.95 8.94 -2.15
CA LYS A 25 -13.64 8.91 -3.46
C LYS A 25 -13.57 7.54 -4.13
N VAL A 26 -12.58 6.76 -3.77
CA VAL A 26 -12.37 5.40 -4.26
C VAL A 26 -12.63 4.34 -3.18
N GLY A 27 -13.28 4.73 -2.07
CA GLY A 27 -13.64 3.80 -1.00
C GLY A 27 -12.48 3.35 -0.11
N CYS A 28 -11.36 4.09 -0.13
CA CYS A 28 -10.18 3.80 0.71
C CYS A 28 -10.18 4.65 1.98
N GLY A 29 -9.52 4.17 3.04
CA GLY A 29 -9.18 4.97 4.21
C GLY A 29 -8.16 6.06 3.88
N ILE A 30 -7.98 7.01 4.77
CA ILE A 30 -7.15 8.22 4.54
C ILE A 30 -5.78 8.18 5.23
N LYS A 31 -5.45 7.13 5.97
CA LYS A 31 -4.08 6.91 6.45
C LYS A 31 -3.19 6.35 5.34
N LEU A 32 -1.89 6.63 5.42
CA LEU A 32 -0.95 6.25 4.37
C LEU A 32 -1.11 4.77 3.95
N MET A 33 -1.03 3.84 4.88
CA MET A 33 -1.08 2.41 4.59
C MET A 33 -2.49 1.89 4.21
N GLU A 34 -3.53 2.72 4.31
CA GLU A 34 -4.89 2.34 3.90
C GLU A 34 -5.16 2.59 2.40
N HIS A 35 -4.33 3.43 1.74
CA HIS A 35 -4.53 3.79 0.34
C HIS A 35 -3.25 3.84 -0.51
N SER A 36 -2.09 3.57 0.08
CA SER A 36 -0.78 3.72 -0.59
C SER A 36 -0.12 2.38 -0.90
N TYR A 37 -0.88 1.32 -1.13
CA TYR A 37 -0.34 0.02 -1.51
C TYR A 37 -0.48 -0.22 -3.02
N ILE A 38 0.35 -1.11 -3.54
CA ILE A 38 0.32 -1.50 -4.96
C ILE A 38 -1.07 -2.00 -5.35
N ASN A 39 -1.53 -1.63 -6.54
CA ASN A 39 -2.88 -1.89 -7.07
C ASN A 39 -4.05 -1.22 -6.30
N ASN A 40 -3.76 -0.26 -5.44
CA ASN A 40 -4.81 0.51 -4.78
C ASN A 40 -5.55 1.41 -5.78
N PRO A 41 -6.90 1.55 -5.68
CA PRO A 41 -7.66 2.41 -6.59
C PRO A 41 -7.23 3.88 -6.61
N LEU A 42 -6.75 4.44 -5.48
CA LEU A 42 -6.23 5.81 -5.43
C LEU A 42 -4.95 5.93 -6.26
N LEU A 43 -4.01 5.01 -6.07
CA LEU A 43 -2.76 4.97 -6.84
C LEU A 43 -3.04 4.83 -8.34
N ASN A 44 -4.00 3.98 -8.71
CA ASN A 44 -4.40 3.82 -10.10
C ASN A 44 -4.96 5.12 -10.68
N ALA A 45 -5.80 5.85 -9.93
CA ALA A 45 -6.32 7.14 -10.37
C ALA A 45 -5.21 8.19 -10.54
N VAL A 46 -4.27 8.24 -9.61
CA VAL A 46 -3.10 9.13 -9.66
C VAL A 46 -2.23 8.81 -10.88
N LEU A 47 -1.88 7.54 -11.08
CA LEU A 47 -1.06 7.11 -12.21
C LEU A 47 -1.78 7.33 -13.55
N ASN A 48 -3.09 7.13 -13.62
CA ASN A 48 -3.90 7.45 -14.80
C ASN A 48 -3.88 8.94 -15.13
N TYR A 49 -4.03 9.79 -14.10
CA TYR A 49 -3.96 11.23 -14.28
C TYR A 49 -2.59 11.67 -14.81
N MET A 50 -1.51 11.16 -14.24
CA MET A 50 -0.15 11.41 -14.72
C MET A 50 0.03 10.90 -16.16
N TRP A 51 -0.40 9.67 -16.44
CA TRP A 51 -0.27 9.06 -17.76
C TRP A 51 -0.95 9.87 -18.88
N LYS A 52 -2.15 10.36 -18.63
CA LYS A 52 -2.92 11.14 -19.61
C LYS A 52 -2.33 12.52 -19.88
N ASN A 53 -1.61 13.06 -18.94
CA ASN A 53 -1.03 14.42 -19.03
C ASN A 53 0.49 14.43 -19.17
N ARG A 54 1.16 13.28 -19.26
CA ARG A 54 2.62 13.12 -19.26
C ARG A 54 3.36 13.86 -20.38
N ASP A 55 2.69 14.04 -21.54
CA ASP A 55 3.28 14.71 -22.69
C ASP A 55 3.18 16.24 -22.61
N SER A 56 2.39 16.76 -21.68
CA SER A 56 2.14 18.20 -21.51
C SER A 56 2.88 18.83 -20.33
N GLN A 57 3.21 18.03 -19.30
CA GLN A 57 3.87 18.52 -18.09
C GLN A 57 4.53 17.42 -17.29
N ASP A 58 5.52 17.78 -16.51
CA ASP A 58 5.98 17.01 -15.37
C ASP A 58 5.17 17.37 -14.13
N PHE A 59 5.16 16.48 -13.14
CA PHE A 59 4.33 16.60 -11.97
C PHE A 59 5.17 16.77 -10.70
N GLN A 60 4.88 17.81 -9.93
CA GLN A 60 5.36 17.97 -8.57
C GLN A 60 4.28 17.39 -7.63
N ILE A 61 4.58 16.26 -6.98
CA ILE A 61 3.60 15.52 -6.18
C ILE A 61 4.05 15.46 -4.72
N VAL A 62 3.07 15.63 -3.83
CA VAL A 62 3.22 15.42 -2.39
C VAL A 62 2.08 14.56 -1.87
N TRP A 63 2.41 13.46 -1.21
CA TRP A 63 1.49 12.79 -0.31
C TRP A 63 1.48 13.58 1.00
N ALA A 64 0.59 14.59 1.05
CA ALA A 64 0.55 15.59 2.10
C ALA A 64 -0.19 15.09 3.34
N GLY A 65 0.50 15.05 4.46
CA GLY A 65 -0.05 14.66 5.76
C GLY A 65 -0.69 15.84 6.52
N ASP A 66 -1.73 15.58 7.30
CA ASP A 66 -2.47 16.57 8.12
C ASP A 66 -1.67 17.11 9.33
N TYR A 67 -0.52 16.48 9.62
CA TYR A 67 0.42 16.94 10.66
C TYR A 67 1.73 17.49 10.08
N ALA A 68 1.79 17.75 8.76
CA ALA A 68 2.91 18.42 8.16
C ALA A 68 2.99 19.89 8.64
N ASP A 69 4.19 20.45 8.61
CA ASP A 69 4.37 21.86 8.91
C ASP A 69 3.62 22.73 7.91
N PRO A 70 3.13 23.91 8.33
CA PRO A 70 2.54 24.88 7.42
C PRO A 70 3.51 25.30 6.32
N GLU A 71 2.97 25.57 5.13
CA GLU A 71 3.77 26.12 4.02
C GLU A 71 4.29 27.52 4.37
N GLN A 72 5.48 27.85 3.81
CA GLN A 72 6.06 29.19 3.99
C GLN A 72 5.05 30.25 3.54
N GLU A 73 4.95 31.32 4.34
CA GLU A 73 4.05 32.45 4.08
C GLU A 73 2.55 32.14 4.23
N THR A 74 2.20 30.95 4.75
CA THR A 74 0.82 30.57 5.07
C THR A 74 0.73 29.99 6.48
N ASP A 75 -0.50 29.93 7.03
CA ASP A 75 -0.78 29.24 8.30
C ASP A 75 -1.29 27.81 8.05
N TYR A 76 -1.22 27.30 6.81
CA TYR A 76 -1.85 26.05 6.41
C TYR A 76 -0.82 25.06 5.85
N ALA A 77 -0.95 23.79 6.24
CA ALA A 77 -0.28 22.69 5.58
C ALA A 77 -0.91 22.39 4.21
N LEU A 78 -0.17 21.78 3.29
CA LEU A 78 -0.68 21.40 1.96
C LEU A 78 -1.98 20.58 2.05
N TYR A 79 -2.12 19.73 3.05
CA TYR A 79 -3.34 18.96 3.32
C TYR A 79 -4.57 19.88 3.45
N ASP A 80 -4.46 20.95 4.20
CA ASP A 80 -5.55 21.92 4.41
C ASP A 80 -5.79 22.82 3.20
N MET A 81 -4.75 23.13 2.44
CA MET A 81 -4.82 23.96 1.23
C MET A 81 -5.61 23.28 0.10
N CYS A 82 -5.85 21.97 0.16
CA CYS A 82 -6.69 21.25 -0.80
C CYS A 82 -8.18 21.59 -0.69
N LYS A 83 -8.62 22.22 0.40
CA LYS A 83 -10.04 22.58 0.60
C LYS A 83 -10.51 23.54 -0.49
N GLY A 84 -11.46 23.08 -1.29
CA GLY A 84 -12.06 23.89 -2.37
C GLY A 84 -11.36 23.75 -3.73
N LEU A 85 -10.28 23.00 -3.84
CA LEU A 85 -9.69 22.65 -5.12
C LEU A 85 -10.51 21.57 -5.84
N GLN A 86 -10.39 21.54 -7.15
CA GLN A 86 -10.94 20.46 -7.97
C GLN A 86 -10.11 19.20 -7.77
N GLU A 87 -10.78 18.07 -7.55
CA GLU A 87 -10.12 16.76 -7.51
C GLU A 87 -9.79 16.25 -8.93
N ILE A 88 -8.76 15.38 -9.04
CA ILE A 88 -8.48 14.68 -10.28
C ILE A 88 -9.66 13.77 -10.68
N PRO A 89 -9.84 13.42 -11.95
CA PRO A 89 -10.81 12.41 -12.36
C PRO A 89 -10.38 11.03 -11.82
N TYR A 90 -11.33 10.29 -11.25
CA TYR A 90 -11.11 8.93 -10.74
C TYR A 90 -11.53 7.90 -11.78
N GLU A 91 -10.56 7.43 -12.54
CA GLU A 91 -10.77 6.42 -13.57
C GLU A 91 -10.40 5.03 -13.07
N THR A 92 -11.17 4.04 -13.49
CA THR A 92 -10.99 2.64 -13.08
C THR A 92 -10.03 1.86 -13.99
N GLU A 93 -9.71 2.40 -15.17
CA GLU A 93 -8.76 1.79 -16.08
C GLU A 93 -7.34 1.89 -15.53
N TYR A 94 -6.54 0.84 -15.78
CA TYR A 94 -5.13 0.83 -15.38
C TYR A 94 -4.29 1.55 -16.44
N ALA A 95 -3.51 2.53 -16.03
CA ALA A 95 -2.50 3.14 -16.89
C ALA A 95 -1.36 2.13 -17.15
N PRO A 96 -0.83 2.05 -18.39
CA PRO A 96 0.29 1.15 -18.70
C PRO A 96 1.64 1.68 -18.19
N VAL A 97 1.66 2.23 -16.98
CA VAL A 97 2.85 2.80 -16.36
C VAL A 97 3.77 1.67 -15.88
N ARG A 98 5.00 1.68 -16.36
CA ARG A 98 6.08 0.85 -15.85
C ARG A 98 7.10 1.66 -15.07
N PHE A 99 7.48 2.82 -15.59
CA PHE A 99 8.51 3.65 -14.96
C PHE A 99 7.92 4.90 -14.36
N ILE A 100 8.35 5.22 -13.13
CA ILE A 100 8.20 6.53 -12.52
C ILE A 100 9.58 7.18 -12.56
N VAL A 101 9.67 8.35 -13.18
CA VAL A 101 10.93 9.04 -13.46
C VAL A 101 11.00 10.31 -12.62
N ASN A 102 12.12 10.51 -11.94
CA ASN A 102 12.45 11.73 -11.22
C ASN A 102 13.53 12.50 -12.00
N HIS A 103 13.15 13.60 -12.59
CA HIS A 103 14.03 14.43 -13.42
C HIS A 103 15.03 15.24 -12.59
N ASP A 104 14.65 15.67 -11.38
CA ASP A 104 15.52 16.46 -10.51
C ASP A 104 16.70 15.64 -9.99
N LYS A 105 16.48 14.34 -9.76
CA LYS A 105 17.51 13.43 -9.23
C LYS A 105 18.14 12.53 -10.28
N MET A 106 17.65 12.57 -11.50
CA MET A 106 18.06 11.64 -12.57
C MET A 106 17.91 10.18 -12.12
N GLN A 107 16.76 9.86 -11.52
CA GLN A 107 16.43 8.54 -11.00
C GLN A 107 15.13 8.04 -11.61
N TYR A 108 14.97 6.72 -11.65
CA TYR A 108 13.69 6.09 -11.97
C TYR A 108 13.43 4.84 -11.11
N ILE A 109 12.16 4.48 -11.02
CA ILE A 109 11.71 3.19 -10.46
C ILE A 109 11.05 2.39 -11.56
N ASP A 110 11.43 1.12 -11.68
CA ASP A 110 10.74 0.14 -12.49
C ASP A 110 9.69 -0.57 -11.62
N LEU A 111 8.41 -0.28 -11.85
CA LEU A 111 7.30 -0.87 -11.10
C LEU A 111 7.17 -2.40 -11.31
N TRP A 112 7.70 -2.95 -12.41
CA TRP A 112 7.74 -4.40 -12.62
C TRP A 112 8.71 -5.11 -11.67
N ASN A 113 9.70 -4.40 -11.17
CA ASN A 113 10.61 -4.91 -10.13
C ASN A 113 10.02 -4.76 -8.73
N CYS A 114 8.93 -4.00 -8.57
CA CYS A 114 8.19 -3.91 -7.32
C CYS A 114 7.25 -5.10 -7.20
N PRO A 115 7.33 -5.87 -6.12
CA PRO A 115 6.49 -7.05 -5.96
C PRO A 115 5.01 -6.68 -5.87
N ASP A 116 4.17 -7.43 -6.59
CA ASP A 116 2.71 -7.36 -6.50
C ASP A 116 2.27 -8.03 -5.19
N PHE A 117 2.33 -7.29 -4.07
CA PHE A 117 1.99 -7.84 -2.78
C PHE A 117 0.88 -7.07 -2.08
N THR A 118 -0.07 -7.88 -1.66
CA THR A 118 -1.02 -7.70 -0.55
C THR A 118 -0.87 -6.40 0.23
N HIS A 119 -1.95 -5.86 0.63
CA HIS A 119 -2.31 -4.68 1.44
C HIS A 119 -1.27 -4.11 2.46
N MET A 120 -0.02 -4.55 2.45
CA MET A 120 1.00 -4.11 3.41
C MET A 120 2.25 -3.48 2.78
N THR A 121 2.32 -3.46 1.45
CA THR A 121 3.49 -2.92 0.76
C THR A 121 3.16 -1.54 0.17
N ALA A 122 3.77 -0.50 0.72
CA ALA A 122 3.58 0.85 0.22
C ALA A 122 4.05 0.97 -1.23
N HIS A 123 3.25 1.62 -2.07
CA HIS A 123 3.63 1.92 -3.43
C HIS A 123 4.77 2.94 -3.45
N PRO A 124 5.81 2.75 -4.27
CA PRO A 124 6.97 3.65 -4.29
C PRO A 124 6.62 5.12 -4.42
N LEU A 125 5.69 5.47 -5.31
CA LEU A 125 5.29 6.87 -5.51
C LEU A 125 4.80 7.51 -4.20
N ALA A 126 3.87 6.84 -3.49
CA ALA A 126 3.34 7.37 -2.24
C ALA A 126 4.42 7.50 -1.16
N LEU A 127 5.28 6.48 -1.03
CA LEU A 127 6.35 6.48 -0.04
C LEU A 127 7.36 7.59 -0.30
N LEU A 128 7.85 7.71 -1.54
CA LEU A 128 8.88 8.67 -1.90
C LEU A 128 8.41 10.12 -1.88
N THR A 129 7.10 10.36 -1.99
CA THR A 129 6.53 11.72 -2.01
C THR A 129 5.79 12.10 -0.73
N ALA A 130 5.85 11.28 0.33
CA ALA A 130 5.15 11.55 1.58
C ALA A 130 5.80 12.67 2.39
N GLU A 131 5.03 13.68 2.73
CA GLU A 131 5.39 14.73 3.68
C GLU A 131 4.41 14.73 4.85
N GLY A 132 4.95 14.68 6.09
CA GLY A 132 4.14 14.65 7.31
C GLY A 132 4.94 15.06 8.54
N ASN A 133 4.57 14.58 9.72
CA ASN A 133 5.25 14.92 10.98
C ASN A 133 6.67 14.31 11.05
N GLY A 134 7.67 15.09 10.75
CA GLY A 134 9.10 14.82 10.99
C GLY A 134 9.73 13.70 10.15
N ARG A 135 9.04 12.61 9.86
CA ARG A 135 9.52 11.48 9.06
C ARG A 135 8.67 11.19 7.81
N GLY A 136 7.62 11.96 7.61
CA GLY A 136 6.75 11.87 6.44
C GLY A 136 5.80 10.67 6.40
N GLY A 137 6.20 9.55 6.95
CA GLY A 137 5.55 8.25 6.71
C GLY A 137 4.34 7.90 7.58
N GLY A 138 3.96 8.73 8.55
CA GLY A 138 2.81 8.46 9.42
C GLY A 138 2.86 7.08 10.09
N ASP A 139 2.06 6.15 9.61
CA ASP A 139 1.96 4.78 10.07
C ASP A 139 2.86 3.79 9.29
N TYR A 140 3.72 4.27 8.41
CA TYR A 140 4.73 3.43 7.74
C TYR A 140 5.82 3.00 8.74
N LEU A 141 6.05 1.69 8.80
CA LEU A 141 6.99 1.05 9.73
C LEU A 141 8.14 0.31 9.02
N GLY A 142 8.35 0.57 7.75
CA GLY A 142 9.39 -0.09 6.96
C GLY A 142 10.81 0.35 7.32
N THR A 143 11.80 -0.36 6.78
CA THR A 143 13.23 -0.10 7.06
C THR A 143 13.79 1.07 6.26
N SER A 144 13.21 1.37 5.09
CA SER A 144 13.65 2.45 4.19
C SER A 144 13.14 3.84 4.59
N MET A 145 13.13 4.14 5.87
CA MET A 145 12.64 5.44 6.40
C MET A 145 13.41 6.65 5.83
N ASN A 146 14.65 6.47 5.41
CA ASN A 146 15.46 7.50 4.75
C ASN A 146 14.96 7.84 3.34
N LEU A 147 14.16 7.00 2.72
CA LEU A 147 13.57 7.22 1.40
C LEU A 147 12.21 7.92 1.47
N VAL A 148 11.54 7.89 2.63
CA VAL A 148 10.24 8.53 2.81
C VAL A 148 10.36 10.02 2.54
N GLY A 149 9.54 10.52 1.60
CA GLY A 149 9.53 11.92 1.19
C GLY A 149 10.75 12.36 0.36
N SER A 150 11.65 11.45 0.00
CA SER A 150 12.88 11.83 -0.71
C SER A 150 12.65 12.39 -2.12
N TRP A 151 11.49 12.15 -2.73
CA TRP A 151 11.07 12.68 -4.04
C TRP A 151 9.93 13.70 -3.94
N ALA A 152 9.51 14.05 -2.73
CA ALA A 152 8.45 15.04 -2.55
C ALA A 152 8.83 16.35 -3.26
N ARG A 153 7.88 16.89 -4.03
CA ARG A 153 8.04 18.15 -4.81
C ARG A 153 9.04 18.09 -5.96
N ASP A 154 9.72 16.98 -6.18
CA ASP A 154 10.58 16.82 -7.35
C ASP A 154 9.73 16.74 -8.63
N SER A 155 10.34 17.03 -9.77
CA SER A 155 9.74 16.93 -11.09
C SER A 155 9.65 15.49 -11.52
N LEU A 156 8.44 14.92 -11.52
CA LEU A 156 8.18 13.52 -11.80
C LEU A 156 7.41 13.34 -13.10
N ASN A 157 7.69 12.25 -13.82
CA ASN A 157 6.91 11.82 -14.96
C ASN A 157 6.73 10.30 -14.96
N VAL A 158 5.92 9.78 -15.88
CA VAL A 158 5.66 8.35 -16.01
C VAL A 158 5.85 7.88 -17.45
N MET A 159 6.34 6.63 -17.61
CA MET A 159 6.57 6.02 -18.91
C MET A 159 6.04 4.58 -18.93
N ASP A 160 5.68 4.10 -20.11
CA ASP A 160 5.24 2.70 -20.31
C ASP A 160 6.42 1.71 -20.33
N GLY A 161 6.06 0.42 -20.46
CA GLY A 161 7.01 -0.69 -20.51
C GLY A 161 7.64 -0.91 -21.88
N ASN A 162 7.66 0.08 -22.77
CA ASN A 162 8.36 -0.05 -24.04
C ASN A 162 9.87 -0.25 -23.79
N TRP A 163 10.48 -1.19 -24.48
CA TRP A 163 11.92 -1.48 -24.38
C TRP A 163 12.78 -0.24 -24.64
N ASP A 164 12.38 0.58 -25.60
CA ASP A 164 13.10 1.81 -25.96
C ASP A 164 13.15 2.80 -24.79
N ASN A 165 12.15 2.80 -23.92
CA ASN A 165 12.10 3.71 -22.76
C ASN A 165 13.14 3.36 -21.69
N GLU A 166 13.37 2.08 -21.39
CA GLU A 166 14.38 1.65 -20.45
C GLU A 166 15.80 1.97 -20.97
N GLU A 167 16.06 1.67 -22.25
CA GLU A 167 17.34 1.99 -22.87
C GLU A 167 17.59 3.50 -22.92
N LYS A 168 16.55 4.28 -23.23
CA LYS A 168 16.60 5.73 -23.22
C LYS A 168 16.93 6.29 -21.84
N LEU A 169 16.23 5.84 -20.79
CA LEU A 169 16.52 6.28 -19.41
C LEU A 169 17.98 6.04 -19.04
N ARG A 170 18.52 4.86 -19.37
CA ARG A 170 19.92 4.53 -19.10
C ARG A 170 20.91 5.35 -19.93
N SER A 171 20.61 5.56 -21.21
CA SER A 171 21.47 6.36 -22.10
C SER A 171 21.48 7.84 -21.71
N ASP A 172 20.35 8.35 -21.20
CA ASP A 172 20.21 9.72 -20.72
C ASP A 172 20.83 9.91 -19.32
N GLY A 173 21.39 8.86 -18.72
CA GLY A 173 22.11 8.91 -17.45
C GLY A 173 21.25 8.75 -16.21
N TYR A 174 20.00 8.32 -16.35
CA TYR A 174 19.15 8.00 -15.20
C TYR A 174 19.61 6.71 -14.51
N THR A 175 19.53 6.70 -13.20
CA THR A 175 19.85 5.52 -12.37
C THR A 175 18.59 4.92 -11.76
N GLU A 176 18.49 3.60 -11.77
CA GLU A 176 17.38 2.91 -11.13
C GLU A 176 17.54 2.92 -9.61
N LEU A 177 16.52 3.39 -8.90
CA LEU A 177 16.46 3.34 -7.45
C LEU A 177 16.06 1.90 -7.03
N LYS A 178 17.05 1.07 -6.75
CA LYS A 178 16.86 -0.37 -6.58
C LYS A 178 17.09 -0.96 -5.20
N PRO A 179 18.28 -0.84 -4.61
CA PRO A 179 18.71 -1.88 -3.68
C PRO A 179 17.85 -1.96 -2.42
N ASP A 180 17.68 -0.89 -1.71
CA ASP A 180 17.03 -0.90 -0.39
C ASP A 180 15.53 -1.11 -0.46
N PHE A 181 14.92 -0.65 -1.54
CA PHE A 181 13.47 -0.77 -1.77
C PHE A 181 13.05 -2.22 -2.03
N ILE A 182 13.81 -2.94 -2.86
CA ILE A 182 13.51 -4.33 -3.21
C ILE A 182 13.82 -5.25 -2.04
N GLU A 183 14.90 -5.03 -1.33
CA GLU A 183 15.27 -5.81 -0.15
C GLU A 183 14.21 -5.68 0.96
N GLU A 184 13.67 -4.49 1.19
CA GLU A 184 12.58 -4.28 2.15
C GLU A 184 11.32 -5.04 1.75
N TYR A 185 10.90 -4.96 0.51
CA TYR A 185 9.75 -5.70 -0.01
C TYR A 185 9.97 -7.21 0.10
N GLU A 186 11.14 -7.72 -0.23
CA GLU A 186 11.47 -9.14 -0.11
C GLU A 186 11.46 -9.60 1.36
N LEU A 187 11.91 -8.76 2.28
CA LEU A 187 11.87 -9.04 3.72
C LEU A 187 10.43 -9.13 4.23
N ILE A 188 9.58 -8.15 3.91
CA ILE A 188 8.16 -8.14 4.27
C ILE A 188 7.45 -9.37 3.71
N ARG A 189 7.70 -9.70 2.45
CA ARG A 189 7.16 -10.89 1.80
C ARG A 189 7.55 -12.19 2.51
N THR A 190 8.82 -12.31 2.84
CA THR A 190 9.34 -13.50 3.53
C THR A 190 8.71 -13.64 4.90
N PHE A 191 8.58 -12.52 5.62
CA PHE A 191 7.91 -12.48 6.91
C PHE A 191 6.43 -12.90 6.80
N GLN A 192 5.69 -12.35 5.84
CA GLN A 192 4.29 -12.68 5.62
C GLN A 192 4.10 -14.17 5.30
N LYS A 193 4.89 -14.72 4.37
CA LYS A 193 4.85 -16.15 4.05
C LYS A 193 5.13 -17.03 5.27
N THR A 194 6.05 -16.60 6.13
CA THR A 194 6.38 -17.33 7.35
C THR A 194 5.21 -17.29 8.35
N CYS A 195 4.58 -16.13 8.53
CA CYS A 195 3.40 -15.98 9.38
C CYS A 195 2.23 -16.84 8.89
N ASP A 196 1.96 -16.87 7.58
CA ASP A 196 0.89 -17.67 6.98
C ASP A 196 1.16 -19.16 7.17
N ALA A 197 2.40 -19.61 6.98
CA ALA A 197 2.79 -21.00 7.20
C ALA A 197 2.64 -21.43 8.67
N LEU A 198 3.06 -20.56 9.61
CA LEU A 198 2.89 -20.80 11.05
C LEU A 198 1.41 -20.86 11.44
N THR A 199 0.60 -19.93 10.95
CA THR A 199 -0.85 -19.90 11.19
C THR A 199 -1.53 -21.17 10.69
N LYS A 200 -1.19 -21.61 9.47
CA LYS A 200 -1.71 -22.84 8.88
C LYS A 200 -1.31 -24.08 9.70
N SER A 201 -0.05 -24.11 10.15
CA SER A 201 0.46 -25.22 10.98
C SER A 201 -0.22 -25.26 12.34
N LEU A 202 -0.42 -24.10 12.99
CA LEU A 202 -1.12 -23.98 14.27
C LEU A 202 -2.57 -24.46 14.15
N ASN A 203 -3.30 -23.98 13.14
CA ASN A 203 -4.68 -24.37 12.90
C ASN A 203 -4.81 -25.88 12.65
N ALA A 204 -3.90 -26.48 11.89
CA ALA A 204 -3.87 -27.92 11.67
C ALA A 204 -3.52 -28.71 12.95
N GLY A 205 -2.69 -28.16 13.83
CA GLY A 205 -2.40 -28.73 15.14
C GLY A 205 -3.60 -28.71 16.07
N VAL A 206 -4.26 -27.56 16.16
CA VAL A 206 -5.47 -27.38 16.97
C VAL A 206 -6.60 -28.30 16.48
N SER A 207 -6.82 -28.39 15.16
CA SER A 207 -7.84 -29.30 14.59
C SER A 207 -7.59 -30.76 15.00
N ARG A 208 -6.35 -31.25 14.87
CA ARG A 208 -6.00 -32.61 15.28
C ARG A 208 -6.22 -32.89 16.78
N MET A 209 -5.92 -31.90 17.63
CA MET A 209 -6.18 -32.03 19.08
C MET A 209 -7.67 -32.09 19.39
N VAL A 210 -8.49 -31.26 18.74
CA VAL A 210 -9.95 -31.25 18.92
C VAL A 210 -10.56 -32.57 18.44
N ASP A 211 -10.14 -33.06 17.27
CA ASP A 211 -10.63 -34.32 16.73
C ASP A 211 -10.27 -35.51 17.64
N SER A 212 -9.04 -35.55 18.14
CA SER A 212 -8.58 -36.58 19.07
C SER A 212 -9.37 -36.60 20.38
N GLU A 213 -9.66 -35.43 20.96
CA GLU A 213 -10.46 -35.36 22.20
C GLU A 213 -11.94 -35.67 21.95
N ALA A 214 -12.48 -35.26 20.81
CA ALA A 214 -13.85 -35.63 20.42
C ALA A 214 -14.02 -37.12 20.24
N ASP A 215 -13.06 -37.81 19.65
CA ASP A 215 -13.10 -39.28 19.52
C ASP A 215 -12.98 -39.99 20.86
N ARG A 216 -12.13 -39.48 21.76
CA ARG A 216 -12.04 -39.97 23.13
C ARG A 216 -13.38 -39.88 23.91
N ILE A 217 -14.04 -38.73 23.79
CA ILE A 217 -15.36 -38.50 24.40
C ILE A 217 -16.42 -39.44 23.78
N ARG A 218 -16.41 -39.62 22.47
CA ARG A 218 -17.33 -40.55 21.79
C ARG A 218 -17.20 -42.00 22.32
N GLU A 219 -15.98 -42.48 22.50
CA GLU A 219 -15.73 -43.82 23.00
C GLU A 219 -16.20 -43.97 24.46
N GLN A 220 -15.90 -42.99 25.32
CA GLN A 220 -16.41 -42.97 26.70
C GLN A 220 -17.96 -43.00 26.78
N VAL A 221 -18.64 -42.24 25.93
CA VAL A 221 -20.11 -42.23 25.85
C VAL A 221 -20.63 -43.59 25.40
N LYS A 222 -19.94 -44.25 24.49
CA LYS A 222 -20.32 -45.62 24.03
C LYS A 222 -20.18 -46.65 25.14
N GLU A 223 -19.09 -46.59 25.91
CA GLU A 223 -18.89 -47.48 27.09
C GLU A 223 -19.96 -47.26 28.17
N LEU A 224 -20.27 -46.01 28.49
CA LEU A 224 -21.32 -45.67 29.44
C LEU A 224 -22.69 -46.15 28.99
N LYS A 225 -23.04 -46.03 27.72
CA LYS A 225 -24.30 -46.55 27.17
C LYS A 225 -24.37 -48.09 27.23
N ALA A 226 -23.26 -48.77 27.06
CA ALA A 226 -23.19 -50.24 27.17
C ALA A 226 -23.32 -50.73 28.60
N ALA A 227 -22.86 -49.97 29.59
CA ALA A 227 -22.93 -50.24 31.01
C ALA A 227 -24.33 -49.99 31.64
N LEU A 228 -25.19 -49.23 30.96
CA LEU A 228 -26.55 -48.99 31.47
C LEU A 228 -27.38 -50.25 31.49
N PRO A 229 -28.05 -50.61 32.63
CA PRO A 229 -28.87 -51.77 32.70
C PRO A 229 -30.05 -51.68 31.74
N LYS A 230 -30.19 -52.69 30.87
CA LYS A 230 -31.35 -52.82 29.97
C LYS A 230 -32.63 -52.94 30.77
N LYS A 231 -33.40 -51.86 30.95
CA LYS A 231 -34.73 -51.89 31.54
C LYS A 231 -35.63 -52.85 30.72
N LYS A 232 -35.88 -54.02 31.23
CA LYS A 232 -36.93 -54.88 30.67
C LYS A 232 -38.31 -54.27 30.98
N TYR A 233 -38.87 -53.62 29.95
CA TYR A 233 -40.26 -53.21 30.00
C TYR A 233 -41.12 -54.49 29.94
N GLN A 234 -41.59 -54.96 31.09
CA GLN A 234 -42.68 -55.92 31.10
C GLN A 234 -43.99 -55.21 30.73
N ARG A 235 -44.48 -55.48 29.53
CA ARG A 235 -45.84 -55.06 29.15
C ARG A 235 -46.79 -55.87 30.06
N LYS A 236 -47.46 -55.22 31.03
CA LYS A 236 -48.64 -55.80 31.67
C LYS A 236 -49.73 -55.88 30.62
N LYS A 237 -50.24 -57.11 30.44
CA LYS A 237 -51.49 -57.42 29.70
C LYS A 237 -52.71 -56.95 30.49
#